data_2f728ffcb41b0e2c140e7899adcaade4
#
_entry.id   2f728ffcb41b0e2c140e7899adcaade4
#
_cell.length_a   1.000
_cell.length_b   1.000
_cell.length_c   1.000
_cell.angle_alpha   90.00
_cell.angle_beta   90.00
_cell.angle_gamma   90.00
#
_symmetry.space_group_name_H-M   'P 1'
#
loop_
_entity.id
_entity.type
_entity.pdbx_description
1 polymer ?
#
loop_
_entity_poly.entity_id
_entity_poly.type
_entity_poly.pdbx_seq_one_letter_code
_entity_poly.pdbx_strand_id
1 'polypeptide(L)'
;MKPETRKKIEASILKFCKNIDPSGLNAKMYTEIFKTMSDESLEKLIKSRIPIYAPNDSAVDIDATRNVELAEKEYNYKVYQRLFITDTKTNCCNLTKYEHMVLELPVRRQSQLIDKKISIPEHNRTIDKMTGQATGASKGSSFSFPQTYVMFA
;
A
#
# COMPACT_ATOMS: atom_id res chain seq x y z
N MET A 1 17.85 24.65 -11.22
CA MET A 1 16.59 24.78 -12.02
C MET A 1 16.32 26.23 -12.40
N LYS A 2 15.69 26.54 -13.59
CA LYS A 2 15.29 27.93 -13.91
C LYS A 2 14.15 28.36 -12.97
N PRO A 3 14.14 29.59 -12.44
CA PRO A 3 13.15 30.03 -11.45
C PRO A 3 11.70 29.99 -11.97
N GLU A 4 11.50 30.24 -13.27
CA GLU A 4 10.19 30.13 -13.89
C GLU A 4 9.68 28.68 -13.95
N THR A 5 10.59 27.74 -14.23
CA THR A 5 10.26 26.30 -14.27
C THR A 5 9.89 25.81 -12.87
N ARG A 6 10.62 26.23 -11.84
CA ARG A 6 10.32 25.92 -10.45
C ARG A 6 8.91 26.38 -10.06
N LYS A 7 8.56 27.64 -10.34
CA LYS A 7 7.23 28.19 -10.05
C LYS A 7 6.10 27.41 -10.75
N LYS A 8 6.31 27.01 -12.01
CA LYS A 8 5.32 26.20 -12.74
C LYS A 8 5.12 24.84 -12.11
N ILE A 9 6.18 24.19 -11.67
CA ILE A 9 6.12 22.88 -11.01
C ILE A 9 5.42 23.00 -9.66
N GLU A 10 5.80 23.96 -8.83
CA GLU A 10 5.16 24.22 -7.54
C GLU A 10 3.65 24.50 -7.72
N ALA A 11 3.28 25.31 -8.68
CA ALA A 11 1.88 25.60 -9.00
C ALA A 11 1.11 24.34 -9.46
N SER A 12 1.73 23.48 -10.25
CA SER A 12 1.13 22.22 -10.69
C SER A 12 0.89 21.26 -9.52
N ILE A 13 1.87 21.14 -8.62
CA ILE A 13 1.73 20.29 -7.43
C ILE A 13 0.63 20.84 -6.50
N LEU A 14 0.59 22.14 -6.27
CA LEU A 14 -0.45 22.78 -5.45
C LEU A 14 -1.85 22.62 -6.06
N LYS A 15 -1.97 22.72 -7.39
CA LYS A 15 -3.23 22.45 -8.10
C LYS A 15 -3.66 21.00 -7.90
N PHE A 16 -2.74 20.05 -8.05
CA PHE A 16 -2.99 18.64 -7.82
C PHE A 16 -3.46 18.36 -6.39
N CYS A 17 -2.76 18.92 -5.38
CA CYS A 17 -3.14 18.76 -3.98
C CYS A 17 -4.55 19.32 -3.69
N LYS A 18 -4.91 20.48 -4.25
CA LYS A 18 -6.25 21.07 -4.11
C LYS A 18 -7.35 20.24 -4.77
N ASN A 19 -7.03 19.61 -5.89
CA ASN A 19 -7.99 18.77 -6.60
C ASN A 19 -8.32 17.50 -5.81
N ILE A 20 -7.30 16.87 -5.22
CA ILE A 20 -7.47 15.63 -4.43
C ILE A 20 -8.04 15.91 -3.06
N ASP A 21 -7.58 16.98 -2.42
CA ASP A 21 -7.93 17.36 -1.06
C ASP A 21 -8.65 18.71 -1.03
N PRO A 22 -10.00 18.72 -0.99
CA PRO A 22 -10.79 19.94 -0.93
C PRO A 22 -10.57 20.74 0.36
N SER A 23 -10.11 20.11 1.44
CA SER A 23 -9.81 20.80 2.71
C SER A 23 -8.65 21.77 2.60
N GLY A 24 -7.77 21.56 1.59
CA GLY A 24 -6.59 22.36 1.32
C GLY A 24 -5.45 22.15 2.34
N LEU A 25 -5.55 21.16 3.23
CA LEU A 25 -4.50 20.86 4.21
C LEU A 25 -3.18 20.52 3.51
N ASN A 26 -3.26 19.64 2.52
CA ASN A 26 -2.09 19.24 1.73
C ASN A 26 -1.49 20.41 0.95
N ALA A 27 -2.31 21.28 0.39
CA ALA A 27 -1.83 22.45 -0.33
C ALA A 27 -1.10 23.44 0.60
N LYS A 28 -1.60 23.65 1.82
CA LYS A 28 -0.93 24.48 2.84
C LYS A 28 0.41 23.86 3.24
N MET A 29 0.42 22.57 3.56
CA MET A 29 1.63 21.84 3.92
C MET A 29 2.72 21.95 2.83
N TYR A 30 2.39 21.72 1.56
CA TYR A 30 3.34 21.84 0.46
C TYR A 30 3.80 23.27 0.24
N THR A 31 2.96 24.26 0.47
CA THR A 31 3.36 25.68 0.38
C THR A 31 4.46 26.01 1.41
N GLU A 32 4.39 25.44 2.61
CA GLU A 32 5.42 25.62 3.63
C GLU A 32 6.71 24.86 3.28
N ILE A 33 6.56 23.61 2.82
CA ILE A 33 7.70 22.78 2.41
C ILE A 33 8.49 23.45 1.27
N PHE A 34 7.81 24.02 0.26
CA PHE A 34 8.49 24.67 -0.87
C PHE A 34 9.32 25.88 -0.47
N LYS A 35 9.00 26.57 0.63
CA LYS A 35 9.83 27.69 1.13
C LYS A 35 11.23 27.27 1.58
N THR A 36 11.35 26.02 2.08
CA THR A 36 12.60 25.49 2.63
C THR A 36 13.28 24.46 1.71
N MET A 37 12.56 23.99 0.68
CA MET A 37 13.02 22.91 -0.18
C MET A 37 14.04 23.40 -1.22
N SER A 38 15.17 22.68 -1.34
CA SER A 38 16.18 22.93 -2.39
C SER A 38 15.69 22.43 -3.76
N ASP A 39 16.27 22.94 -4.84
CA ASP A 39 15.96 22.53 -6.21
C ASP A 39 16.23 21.04 -6.45
N GLU A 40 17.29 20.49 -5.86
CA GLU A 40 17.61 19.06 -5.96
C GLU A 40 16.57 18.19 -5.27
N SER A 41 16.06 18.64 -4.12
CA SER A 41 15.00 17.93 -3.39
C SER A 41 13.68 17.97 -4.14
N LEU A 42 13.38 19.09 -4.82
CA LEU A 42 12.21 19.22 -5.67
C LEU A 42 12.29 18.28 -6.88
N GLU A 43 13.46 18.15 -7.53
CA GLU A 43 13.65 17.19 -8.61
C GLU A 43 13.47 15.73 -8.18
N LYS A 44 13.97 15.40 -6.98
CA LYS A 44 13.73 14.08 -6.38
C LYS A 44 12.26 13.82 -6.11
N LEU A 45 11.53 14.84 -5.60
CA LEU A 45 10.09 14.73 -5.35
C LEU A 45 9.30 14.48 -6.64
N ILE A 46 9.65 15.17 -7.74
CA ILE A 46 8.98 14.98 -9.04
C ILE A 46 9.22 13.58 -9.61
N LYS A 47 10.46 13.06 -9.46
CA LYS A 47 10.81 11.71 -9.90
C LYS A 47 10.23 10.61 -9.02
N SER A 48 9.90 10.94 -7.77
CA SER A 48 9.23 10.06 -6.83
C SER A 48 7.71 10.25 -6.92
N ARG A 49 6.99 9.69 -5.96
CA ARG A 49 5.54 9.89 -5.81
C ARG A 49 5.29 11.04 -4.85
N ILE A 50 4.35 11.90 -5.18
CA ILE A 50 3.93 13.00 -4.31
C ILE A 50 3.08 12.41 -3.18
N PRO A 51 3.56 12.38 -1.93
CA PRO A 51 2.80 11.85 -0.81
C PRO A 51 1.64 12.79 -0.47
N ILE A 52 0.46 12.23 -0.27
CA ILE A 52 -0.73 12.93 0.24
C ILE A 52 -0.92 12.52 1.69
N TYR A 53 -1.01 13.49 2.57
CA TYR A 53 -1.29 13.29 3.98
C TYR A 53 -2.79 13.17 4.20
N ALA A 54 -3.22 12.03 4.73
CA ALA A 54 -4.59 11.76 5.13
C ALA A 54 -4.59 11.37 6.62
N PRO A 55 -4.74 12.33 7.54
CA PRO A 55 -4.84 12.01 8.96
C PRO A 55 -6.12 11.20 9.22
N ASN A 56 -6.10 10.34 10.24
CA ASN A 56 -7.28 9.58 10.68
C ASN A 56 -8.40 10.48 11.22
N ASP A 57 -8.11 11.76 11.37
CA ASP A 57 -9.07 12.76 11.79
C ASP A 57 -9.84 13.28 10.56
N SER A 58 -11.14 13.43 10.68
CA SER A 58 -12.11 13.75 9.61
C SER A 58 -11.89 15.09 8.87
N ALA A 59 -10.77 15.76 9.13
CA ALA A 59 -10.41 17.03 8.49
C ALA A 59 -10.08 16.90 6.99
N VAL A 60 -9.72 15.70 6.52
CA VAL A 60 -9.41 15.44 5.11
C VAL A 60 -10.36 14.38 4.57
N ASP A 61 -11.39 14.84 3.88
CA ASP A 61 -12.33 13.96 3.19
C ASP A 61 -11.82 13.66 1.78
N ILE A 62 -11.10 12.55 1.65
CA ILE A 62 -10.60 12.08 0.36
C ILE A 62 -11.62 11.10 -0.24
N ASP A 63 -12.43 11.59 -1.14
CA ASP A 63 -13.35 10.76 -1.92
C ASP A 63 -12.59 10.03 -3.04
N ALA A 64 -12.46 8.72 -2.89
CA ALA A 64 -11.77 7.88 -3.86
C ALA A 64 -12.47 7.87 -5.23
N THR A 65 -13.80 7.87 -5.28
CA THR A 65 -14.58 7.84 -6.52
C THR A 65 -14.35 9.12 -7.32
N ARG A 66 -14.46 10.26 -6.67
CA ARG A 66 -14.17 11.56 -7.27
C ARG A 66 -12.75 11.65 -7.79
N ASN A 67 -11.78 11.13 -7.04
CA ASN A 67 -10.37 11.18 -7.42
C ASN A 67 -10.06 10.27 -8.62
N VAL A 68 -10.74 9.13 -8.77
CA VAL A 68 -10.66 8.30 -9.98
C VAL A 68 -11.17 9.08 -11.20
N GLU A 69 -12.32 9.73 -11.09
CA GLU A 69 -12.85 10.56 -12.18
C GLU A 69 -11.92 11.72 -12.55
N LEU A 70 -11.31 12.37 -11.57
CA LEU A 70 -10.32 13.43 -11.79
C LEU A 70 -9.06 12.90 -12.48
N ALA A 71 -8.58 11.71 -12.09
CA ALA A 71 -7.44 11.07 -12.73
C ALA A 71 -7.69 10.79 -14.21
N GLU A 72 -8.88 10.36 -14.57
CA GLU A 72 -9.26 10.10 -15.95
C GLU A 72 -9.43 11.40 -16.76
N LYS A 73 -10.13 12.38 -16.21
CA LYS A 73 -10.48 13.61 -16.94
C LYS A 73 -9.32 14.59 -17.06
N GLU A 74 -8.58 14.84 -15.98
CA GLU A 74 -7.52 15.87 -15.96
C GLU A 74 -6.12 15.32 -16.26
N TYR A 75 -5.85 14.07 -15.88
CA TYR A 75 -4.51 13.49 -15.98
C TYR A 75 -4.41 12.39 -17.04
N ASN A 76 -5.52 12.06 -17.73
CA ASN A 76 -5.61 11.01 -18.75
C ASN A 76 -5.08 9.64 -18.24
N TYR A 77 -5.26 9.37 -16.96
CA TYR A 77 -4.86 8.14 -16.31
C TYR A 77 -6.08 7.23 -16.15
N LYS A 78 -6.14 6.16 -16.95
CA LYS A 78 -7.24 5.19 -16.89
C LYS A 78 -6.96 4.20 -15.78
N VAL A 79 -7.81 4.23 -14.74
CA VAL A 79 -7.76 3.30 -13.62
C VAL A 79 -8.38 1.95 -13.99
N TYR A 80 -9.43 1.95 -14.80
CA TYR A 80 -10.08 0.72 -15.26
C TYR A 80 -9.62 0.38 -16.68
N GLN A 81 -9.06 -0.81 -16.85
CA GLN A 81 -8.51 -1.27 -18.13
C GLN A 81 -8.77 -2.77 -18.32
N ARG A 82 -8.88 -3.17 -19.59
CA ARG A 82 -8.82 -4.59 -19.94
C ARG A 82 -7.36 -5.07 -19.93
N LEU A 83 -7.16 -6.25 -19.36
CA LEU A 83 -5.82 -6.81 -19.17
C LEU A 83 -5.60 -8.01 -20.08
N PHE A 84 -4.38 -8.16 -20.57
CA PHE A 84 -3.94 -9.40 -21.17
C PHE A 84 -3.46 -10.36 -20.08
N ILE A 85 -4.13 -11.51 -19.98
CA ILE A 85 -3.77 -12.56 -19.03
C ILE A 85 -3.20 -13.74 -19.83
N THR A 86 -1.98 -14.14 -19.49
CA THR A 86 -1.34 -15.31 -20.07
C THR A 86 -1.66 -16.53 -19.22
N ASP A 87 -2.32 -17.51 -19.82
CA ASP A 87 -2.51 -18.81 -19.20
C ASP A 87 -1.18 -19.57 -19.20
N THR A 88 -0.66 -19.88 -18.04
CA THR A 88 0.64 -20.55 -17.87
C THR A 88 0.64 -21.99 -18.36
N LYS A 89 -0.54 -22.63 -18.52
CA LYS A 89 -0.64 -24.00 -19.02
C LYS A 89 -0.64 -24.08 -20.54
N THR A 90 -1.36 -23.18 -21.19
CA THR A 90 -1.53 -23.16 -22.65
C THR A 90 -0.63 -22.14 -23.33
N ASN A 91 0.02 -21.26 -22.58
CA ASN A 91 0.81 -20.13 -23.06
C ASN A 91 0.03 -19.18 -23.98
N CYS A 92 -1.31 -19.23 -23.91
CA CYS A 92 -2.18 -18.35 -24.68
C CYS A 92 -2.42 -17.04 -23.91
N CYS A 93 -2.35 -15.92 -24.63
CA CYS A 93 -2.62 -14.60 -24.09
C CYS A 93 -4.06 -14.20 -24.45
N ASN A 94 -4.90 -14.01 -23.45
CA ASN A 94 -6.30 -13.64 -23.62
C ASN A 94 -6.59 -12.27 -23.03
N LEU A 95 -7.37 -11.47 -23.74
CA LEU A 95 -7.87 -10.19 -23.24
C LEU A 95 -9.06 -10.44 -22.31
N THR A 96 -9.07 -9.82 -21.14
CA THR A 96 -10.18 -9.94 -20.18
C THR A 96 -11.49 -9.42 -20.81
N LYS A 97 -12.59 -10.09 -20.50
CA LYS A 97 -13.93 -9.68 -20.95
C LYS A 97 -14.39 -8.36 -20.33
N TYR A 98 -14.02 -8.17 -19.05
CA TYR A 98 -14.38 -6.99 -18.28
C TYR A 98 -13.13 -6.13 -17.99
N GLU A 99 -13.36 -4.88 -17.66
CA GLU A 99 -12.32 -3.96 -17.18
C GLU A 99 -12.02 -4.25 -15.70
N HIS A 100 -10.74 -4.20 -15.36
CA HIS A 100 -10.24 -4.42 -14.02
C HIS A 100 -9.50 -3.18 -13.53
N MET A 101 -9.55 -2.92 -12.23
CA MET A 101 -8.80 -1.84 -11.62
C MET A 101 -7.30 -2.12 -11.70
N VAL A 102 -6.55 -1.19 -12.27
CA VAL A 102 -5.09 -1.27 -12.42
C VAL A 102 -4.46 -0.14 -11.63
N LEU A 103 -3.70 -0.49 -10.62
CA LEU A 103 -3.03 0.47 -9.74
C LEU A 103 -1.54 0.14 -9.64
N GLU A 104 -0.70 1.16 -9.62
CA GLU A 104 0.70 1.03 -9.27
C GLU A 104 0.86 1.17 -7.75
N LEU A 105 1.22 0.08 -7.09
CA LEU A 105 1.44 0.07 -5.66
C LEU A 105 2.92 -0.12 -5.33
N PRO A 106 3.50 0.72 -4.44
CA PRO A 106 4.85 0.47 -3.93
C PRO A 106 4.80 -0.72 -2.98
N VAL A 107 5.48 -1.80 -3.36
CA VAL A 107 5.59 -3.00 -2.52
C VAL A 107 6.92 -3.00 -1.81
N ARG A 108 6.91 -3.11 -0.48
CA ARG A 108 8.10 -3.34 0.33
C ARG A 108 8.03 -4.74 0.91
N ARG A 109 9.06 -5.53 0.65
CA ARG A 109 9.22 -6.82 1.32
C ARG A 109 9.74 -6.54 2.73
N GLN A 110 8.97 -6.94 3.75
CA GLN A 110 9.41 -6.89 5.13
C GLN A 110 10.02 -8.25 5.51
N SER A 111 11.21 -8.23 6.11
CA SER A 111 11.76 -9.42 6.74
C SER A 111 10.93 -9.75 7.98
N GLN A 112 10.51 -11.01 8.09
CA GLN A 112 9.82 -11.48 9.27
C GLN A 112 10.89 -12.00 10.25
N LEU A 113 10.91 -11.43 11.46
CA LEU A 113 11.79 -11.91 12.52
C LEU A 113 11.28 -13.25 13.04
N ILE A 114 12.19 -14.19 13.23
CA ILE A 114 11.88 -15.53 13.70
C ILE A 114 11.19 -15.52 15.07
N ASP A 115 11.57 -14.57 15.94
CA ASP A 115 11.00 -14.39 17.28
C ASP A 115 9.48 -14.22 17.27
N LYS A 116 8.94 -13.57 16.23
CA LYS A 116 7.49 -13.41 16.04
C LYS A 116 6.80 -14.64 15.47
N LYS A 117 7.57 -15.64 15.03
CA LYS A 117 7.05 -16.89 14.44
C LYS A 117 7.15 -18.07 15.39
N ILE A 118 7.97 -17.94 16.42
CA ILE A 118 8.10 -18.96 17.46
C ILE A 118 7.02 -18.70 18.50
N SER A 119 6.18 -19.70 18.75
CA SER A 119 5.27 -19.71 19.89
C SER A 119 5.64 -20.87 20.80
N ILE A 120 5.89 -20.58 22.07
CA ILE A 120 6.17 -21.57 23.09
C ILE A 120 4.89 -21.74 23.91
N PRO A 121 4.26 -22.92 23.91
CA PRO A 121 3.07 -23.15 24.72
C PRO A 121 3.38 -23.10 26.20
N GLU A 122 2.56 -22.42 26.97
CA GLU A 122 2.66 -22.39 28.43
C GLU A 122 1.99 -23.64 29.03
N HIS A 123 2.62 -24.21 30.02
CA HIS A 123 2.06 -25.38 30.73
C HIS A 123 1.08 -24.97 31.84
N ASN A 124 0.01 -24.23 31.45
CA ASN A 124 -1.01 -23.75 32.36
C ASN A 124 -2.21 -24.70 32.50
N ARG A 125 -2.18 -25.87 31.86
CA ARG A 125 -3.20 -26.93 31.94
C ARG A 125 -4.61 -26.47 31.55
N THR A 126 -4.72 -25.43 30.73
CA THR A 126 -6.01 -24.96 30.23
C THR A 126 -6.56 -25.93 29.19
N ILE A 127 -7.62 -26.64 29.53
CA ILE A 127 -8.23 -27.68 28.70
C ILE A 127 -9.67 -27.27 28.37
N ASP A 128 -10.08 -27.47 27.12
CA ASP A 128 -11.46 -27.35 26.73
C ASP A 128 -12.27 -28.47 27.39
N LYS A 129 -13.31 -28.12 28.14
CA LYS A 129 -14.14 -29.06 28.88
C LYS A 129 -14.94 -30.03 28.01
N MET A 130 -15.24 -29.63 26.72
CA MET A 130 -16.00 -30.47 25.81
C MET A 130 -15.11 -31.44 25.03
N THR A 131 -13.97 -30.97 24.55
CA THR A 131 -13.08 -31.77 23.68
C THR A 131 -11.91 -32.41 24.41
N GLY A 132 -11.60 -31.99 25.64
CA GLY A 132 -10.44 -32.46 26.40
C GLY A 132 -9.09 -32.02 25.84
N GLN A 133 -9.09 -31.11 24.83
CA GLN A 133 -7.88 -30.63 24.18
C GLN A 133 -7.32 -29.39 24.86
N ALA A 134 -6.00 -29.22 24.79
CA ALA A 134 -5.34 -28.01 25.29
C ALA A 134 -5.79 -26.80 24.47
N THR A 135 -6.16 -25.71 25.15
CA THR A 135 -6.64 -24.46 24.55
C THR A 135 -5.86 -23.25 25.01
N GLY A 136 -6.01 -22.13 24.31
CA GLY A 136 -5.35 -20.87 24.67
C GLY A 136 -3.84 -20.98 24.63
N ALA A 137 -3.18 -20.45 25.67
CA ALA A 137 -1.72 -20.44 25.78
C ALA A 137 -1.08 -21.83 25.93
N SER A 138 -1.87 -22.86 26.34
CA SER A 138 -1.42 -24.24 26.39
C SER A 138 -1.46 -24.98 25.06
N LYS A 139 -2.03 -24.38 24.02
CA LYS A 139 -2.16 -25.01 22.71
C LYS A 139 -0.83 -24.96 21.95
N GLY A 140 -0.18 -26.12 21.81
CA GLY A 140 0.98 -26.28 20.94
C GLY A 140 0.62 -26.62 19.51
N SER A 141 1.63 -26.65 18.63
CA SER A 141 1.50 -27.16 17.25
C SER A 141 1.69 -28.68 17.27
N SER A 142 0.86 -29.40 16.51
CA SER A 142 1.07 -30.83 16.28
C SER A 142 2.16 -31.04 15.23
N PHE A 143 3.04 -32.00 15.46
CA PHE A 143 4.02 -32.44 14.47
C PHE A 143 3.51 -33.69 13.74
N SER A 144 3.65 -33.68 12.43
CA SER A 144 3.42 -34.90 11.65
C SER A 144 4.62 -35.86 11.77
N PHE A 145 4.38 -37.16 11.52
CA PHE A 145 5.46 -38.14 11.50
C PHE A 145 6.66 -37.75 10.62
N PRO A 146 6.47 -37.28 9.37
CA PRO A 146 7.57 -36.82 8.53
C PRO A 146 8.37 -35.66 9.15
N GLN A 147 7.72 -34.72 9.79
CA GLN A 147 8.39 -33.61 10.47
C GLN A 147 9.24 -34.09 11.63
N THR A 148 8.74 -35.08 12.40
CA THR A 148 9.49 -35.69 13.50
C THR A 148 10.74 -36.39 12.98
N TYR A 149 10.65 -37.12 11.88
CA TYR A 149 11.83 -37.77 11.27
C TYR A 149 12.90 -36.75 10.82
N VAL A 150 12.50 -35.65 10.22
CA VAL A 150 13.43 -34.57 9.83
C VAL A 150 14.12 -33.94 11.04
N MET A 151 13.42 -33.84 12.16
CA MET A 151 14.02 -33.31 13.40
C MET A 151 15.05 -34.26 14.05
N PHE A 152 14.90 -35.58 13.85
CA PHE A 152 15.82 -36.58 14.40
C PHE A 152 16.99 -36.94 13.45
N ALA A 153 16.92 -36.50 12.21
CA ALA A 153 18.00 -36.67 11.23
C ALA A 153 19.08 -35.58 11.37
#